data_c50b651a0c96755821d7760fb224087b
#
_entry.id   c50b651a0c96755821d7760fb224087b
#
_cell.length_a   1.000
_cell.length_b   1.000
_cell.length_c   1.000
_cell.angle_alpha   90.00
_cell.angle_beta   90.00
_cell.angle_gamma   90.00
#
_symmetry.space_group_name_H-M   'P 1'
#
loop_
_entity.id
_entity.type
_entity.pdbx_description
1 polymer ?
#
loop_
_entity_poly.entity_id
_entity_poly.type
_entity_poly.pdbx_seq_one_letter_code
_entity_poly.pdbx_strand_id
1 'polypeptide(L)'
;MTNTDPSFRLAKMTSPEVRAQIVNGRTTVVVPFGAVEQHGPHLPLATDAILGDHLGAMIAERLNGFWAPTIPIGCSKHQVAFPGTLSIRPETLRMIVHDLVESLVGHGFRRIVLLPTHGGNEEPLKRAATESKRDCASASTTYLQERPPTTWLMPQGRHAPADERSSLNTKFLRYER
;
A
#
# COMPACT_ATOMS: atom_id res chain seq x y z
N MET A 1 19.45 -0.19 -9.92
CA MET A 1 18.31 0.48 -10.57
C MET A 1 17.31 -0.61 -10.92
N THR A 2 16.25 -0.77 -10.13
CA THR A 2 15.19 -1.72 -10.41
C THR A 2 14.42 -1.22 -11.61
N ASN A 3 14.48 -1.97 -12.71
CA ASN A 3 13.69 -1.71 -13.92
C ASN A 3 12.22 -2.06 -13.57
N THR A 4 11.50 -1.11 -12.97
CA THR A 4 10.07 -1.28 -12.73
C THR A 4 9.38 -1.20 -14.09
N ASP A 5 9.03 -2.35 -14.63
CA ASP A 5 8.28 -2.47 -15.88
C ASP A 5 7.02 -1.57 -15.81
N PRO A 6 6.88 -0.57 -16.69
CA PRO A 6 5.73 0.33 -16.70
C PRO A 6 4.38 -0.40 -16.86
N SER A 7 4.39 -1.67 -17.27
CA SER A 7 3.20 -2.50 -17.47
C SER A 7 2.39 -2.75 -16.19
N PHE A 8 2.95 -2.50 -15.00
CA PHE A 8 2.24 -2.69 -13.71
C PHE A 8 1.62 -1.42 -13.14
N ARG A 9 1.94 -0.24 -13.67
CA ARG A 9 1.51 1.05 -13.13
C ARG A 9 0.19 1.49 -13.76
N LEU A 10 -0.95 1.36 -13.05
CA LEU A 10 -2.28 1.75 -13.53
C LEU A 10 -2.32 3.17 -14.11
N ALA A 11 -1.66 4.13 -13.46
CA ALA A 11 -1.65 5.52 -13.90
C ALA A 11 -0.96 5.77 -15.26
N LYS A 12 -0.26 4.77 -15.80
CA LYS A 12 0.42 4.85 -17.10
C LYS A 12 -0.22 3.96 -18.17
N MET A 13 -1.30 3.27 -17.83
CA MET A 13 -2.02 2.37 -18.73
C MET A 13 -3.31 3.00 -19.23
N THR A 14 -3.70 2.62 -20.42
CA THR A 14 -5.03 2.92 -20.98
C THR A 14 -6.06 1.91 -20.47
N SER A 15 -7.34 2.29 -20.45
CA SER A 15 -8.42 1.38 -20.02
C SER A 15 -8.48 0.06 -20.80
N PRO A 16 -8.29 0.02 -22.15
CA PRO A 16 -8.22 -1.24 -22.89
C PRO A 16 -7.05 -2.12 -22.47
N GLU A 17 -5.87 -1.56 -22.18
CA GLU A 17 -4.70 -2.32 -21.70
C GLU A 17 -4.97 -2.96 -20.36
N VAL A 18 -5.54 -2.21 -19.41
CA VAL A 18 -5.94 -2.75 -18.09
C VAL A 18 -6.94 -3.90 -18.26
N ARG A 19 -7.97 -3.71 -19.10
CA ARG A 19 -8.97 -4.76 -19.38
C ARG A 19 -8.31 -6.02 -19.95
N ALA A 20 -7.42 -5.89 -20.92
CA ALA A 20 -6.71 -7.03 -21.50
C ALA A 20 -5.91 -7.82 -20.45
N GLN A 21 -5.22 -7.13 -19.55
CA GLN A 21 -4.47 -7.77 -18.46
C GLN A 21 -5.37 -8.50 -17.46
N ILE A 22 -6.53 -7.91 -17.10
CA ILE A 22 -7.51 -8.54 -16.22
C ILE A 22 -8.07 -9.82 -16.85
N VAL A 23 -8.44 -9.78 -18.13
CA VAL A 23 -8.91 -10.96 -18.89
C VAL A 23 -7.84 -12.06 -18.93
N ASN A 24 -6.57 -11.67 -19.02
CA ASN A 24 -5.43 -12.59 -18.99
C ASN A 24 -5.07 -13.08 -17.57
N GLY A 25 -5.93 -12.81 -16.57
CA GLY A 25 -5.79 -13.34 -15.20
C GLY A 25 -5.02 -12.47 -14.22
N ARG A 26 -4.53 -11.27 -14.61
CA ARG A 26 -3.90 -10.33 -13.68
C ARG A 26 -4.99 -9.55 -12.96
N THR A 27 -5.43 -10.03 -11.80
CA THR A 27 -6.56 -9.48 -11.05
C THR A 27 -6.17 -8.94 -9.67
N THR A 28 -4.86 -8.85 -9.37
CA THR A 28 -4.35 -8.29 -8.12
C THR A 28 -3.98 -6.81 -8.33
N VAL A 29 -4.30 -5.97 -7.35
CA VAL A 29 -3.86 -4.56 -7.32
C VAL A 29 -3.36 -4.19 -5.93
N VAL A 30 -2.24 -3.46 -5.87
CA VAL A 30 -1.68 -2.86 -4.65
C VAL A 30 -2.03 -1.39 -4.65
N VAL A 31 -2.65 -0.92 -3.56
CA VAL A 31 -3.03 0.47 -3.34
C VAL A 31 -2.28 0.99 -2.12
N PRO A 32 -1.22 1.80 -2.29
CA PRO A 32 -0.48 2.38 -1.19
C PRO A 32 -1.21 3.59 -0.58
N PHE A 33 -1.08 3.75 0.74
CA PHE A 33 -1.63 4.84 1.53
C PHE A 33 -0.54 5.48 2.37
N GLY A 34 -0.04 6.61 1.92
CA GLY A 34 0.98 7.42 2.59
C GLY A 34 0.39 8.58 3.38
N ALA A 35 1.25 9.57 3.64
CA ALA A 35 0.88 10.84 4.24
C ALA A 35 1.76 11.97 3.72
N VAL A 36 1.28 13.20 3.93
CA VAL A 36 2.07 14.43 3.84
C VAL A 36 2.10 15.01 5.25
N GLU A 37 3.19 14.72 5.97
CA GLU A 37 3.37 15.16 7.36
C GLU A 37 4.83 15.52 7.67
N GLN A 38 5.06 16.19 8.78
CA GLN A 38 6.41 16.51 9.22
C GLN A 38 7.21 15.25 9.57
N HIS A 39 8.48 15.22 9.15
CA HIS A 39 9.47 14.16 9.43
C HIS A 39 10.80 14.76 9.94
N GLY A 40 10.70 15.83 10.74
CA GLY A 40 11.87 16.60 11.17
C GLY A 40 12.46 17.48 10.03
N PRO A 41 13.61 18.13 10.30
CA PRO A 41 14.19 19.09 9.35
C PRO A 41 14.97 18.44 8.19
N HIS A 42 15.05 17.12 8.12
CA HIS A 42 15.95 16.38 7.22
C HIS A 42 15.21 15.55 6.17
N LEU A 43 13.89 15.37 6.28
CA LEU A 43 13.09 14.63 5.32
C LEU A 43 11.93 15.49 4.78
N PRO A 44 11.51 15.26 3.51
CA PRO A 44 10.38 15.98 2.95
C PRO A 44 9.06 15.55 3.60
N LEU A 45 8.07 16.43 3.57
CA LEU A 45 6.73 16.15 4.10
C LEU A 45 6.07 14.92 3.44
N ALA A 46 6.38 14.63 2.19
CA ALA A 46 5.83 13.52 1.43
C ALA A 46 6.58 12.18 1.61
N THR A 47 7.41 12.05 2.63
CA THR A 47 8.23 10.84 2.86
C THR A 47 7.42 9.56 2.81
N ASP A 48 6.29 9.50 3.50
CA ASP A 48 5.42 8.31 3.51
C ASP A 48 4.78 8.03 2.14
N ALA A 49 4.44 9.06 1.39
CA ALA A 49 3.91 8.91 0.04
C ALA A 49 4.98 8.40 -0.94
N ILE A 50 6.23 8.89 -0.82
CA ILE A 50 7.38 8.43 -1.62
C ILE A 50 7.67 6.95 -1.31
N LEU A 51 7.63 6.56 -0.03
CA LEU A 51 7.73 5.15 0.37
C LEU A 51 6.60 4.32 -0.22
N GLY A 52 5.37 4.84 -0.22
CA GLY A 52 4.21 4.19 -0.81
C GLY A 52 4.42 3.88 -2.30
N ASP A 53 4.94 4.84 -3.05
CA ASP A 53 5.26 4.64 -4.47
C ASP A 53 6.32 3.55 -4.67
N HIS A 54 7.38 3.57 -3.87
CA HIS A 54 8.46 2.62 -4.01
C HIS A 54 8.06 1.20 -3.61
N LEU A 55 7.49 1.04 -2.43
CA LEU A 55 7.06 -0.26 -1.92
C LEU A 55 5.88 -0.82 -2.69
N GLY A 56 4.94 0.03 -3.10
CA GLY A 56 3.80 -0.34 -3.93
C GLY A 56 4.22 -0.98 -5.25
N ALA A 57 5.21 -0.39 -5.92
CA ALA A 57 5.79 -0.93 -7.16
C ALA A 57 6.43 -2.31 -6.92
N MET A 58 7.30 -2.42 -5.90
CA MET A 58 8.01 -3.67 -5.59
C MET A 58 7.06 -4.81 -5.22
N ILE A 59 6.02 -4.53 -4.44
CA ILE A 59 5.04 -5.54 -4.01
C ILE A 59 4.15 -5.94 -5.18
N ALA A 60 3.70 -4.99 -6.01
CA ALA A 60 2.90 -5.29 -7.20
C ALA A 60 3.65 -6.19 -8.18
N GLU A 61 4.94 -5.95 -8.42
CA GLU A 61 5.78 -6.80 -9.25
C GLU A 61 5.84 -8.23 -8.71
N ARG A 62 6.13 -8.41 -7.41
CA ARG A 62 6.19 -9.73 -6.76
C ARG A 62 4.88 -10.50 -6.78
N LEU A 63 3.76 -9.78 -6.75
CA LEU A 63 2.42 -10.37 -6.79
C LEU A 63 1.89 -10.56 -8.23
N ASN A 64 2.67 -10.22 -9.25
CA ASN A 64 2.21 -10.15 -10.64
C ASN A 64 0.91 -9.33 -10.75
N GLY A 65 0.87 -8.20 -10.03
CA GLY A 65 -0.29 -7.34 -9.88
C GLY A 65 -0.10 -5.97 -10.50
N PHE A 66 -1.13 -5.15 -10.40
CA PHE A 66 -1.07 -3.73 -10.72
C PHE A 66 -0.61 -2.92 -9.50
N TRP A 67 0.03 -1.80 -9.76
CA TRP A 67 0.32 -0.76 -8.78
C TRP A 67 -0.58 0.46 -9.06
N ALA A 68 -1.50 0.74 -8.14
CA ALA A 68 -2.32 1.95 -8.16
C ALA A 68 -1.51 3.16 -7.66
N PRO A 69 -1.85 4.38 -8.07
CA PRO A 69 -1.25 5.58 -7.50
C PRO A 69 -1.37 5.59 -5.97
N THR A 70 -0.32 6.03 -5.29
CA THR A 70 -0.35 6.21 -3.84
C THR A 70 -1.37 7.27 -3.46
N ILE A 71 -2.18 7.01 -2.43
CA ILE A 71 -3.03 8.02 -1.79
C ILE A 71 -2.13 8.82 -0.84
N PRO A 72 -1.79 10.08 -1.18
CA PRO A 72 -0.70 10.78 -0.51
C PRO A 72 -1.12 11.52 0.77
N ILE A 73 -2.42 11.55 1.11
CA ILE A 73 -2.92 12.25 2.30
C ILE A 73 -3.60 11.25 3.22
N GLY A 74 -3.10 11.17 4.46
CA GLY A 74 -3.51 10.21 5.47
C GLY A 74 -3.99 10.86 6.78
N CYS A 75 -4.03 10.05 7.84
CA CYS A 75 -4.53 10.41 9.16
C CYS A 75 -3.38 10.93 10.05
N SER A 76 -2.94 12.17 9.84
CA SER A 76 -1.79 12.80 10.51
C SER A 76 -2.21 13.85 11.56
N LYS A 77 -3.38 13.70 12.19
CA LYS A 77 -3.93 14.69 13.15
C LYS A 77 -2.95 15.06 14.27
N HIS A 78 -2.14 14.11 14.71
CA HIS A 78 -1.12 14.31 15.76
C HIS A 78 0.05 15.21 15.34
N GLN A 79 0.20 15.48 14.04
CA GLN A 79 1.28 16.30 13.47
C GLN A 79 0.78 17.65 12.88
N VAL A 80 -0.51 17.97 12.99
CA VAL A 80 -1.07 19.19 12.34
C VAL A 80 -0.57 20.51 12.93
N ALA A 81 0.08 20.48 14.10
CA ALA A 81 0.76 21.64 14.67
C ALA A 81 1.97 22.10 13.84
N PHE A 82 2.50 21.25 12.97
CA PHE A 82 3.64 21.54 12.10
C PHE A 82 3.15 22.01 10.73
N PRO A 83 3.56 23.22 10.26
CA PRO A 83 3.14 23.75 8.98
C PRO A 83 3.45 22.80 7.82
N GLY A 84 2.48 22.66 6.91
CA GLY A 84 2.60 21.77 5.75
C GLY A 84 2.06 20.37 5.97
N THR A 85 1.80 19.94 7.22
CA THR A 85 1.12 18.67 7.48
C THR A 85 -0.34 18.74 7.04
N LEU A 86 -0.76 17.75 6.25
CA LEU A 86 -2.14 17.59 5.80
C LEU A 86 -2.74 16.35 6.47
N SER A 87 -3.96 16.47 6.98
CA SER A 87 -4.63 15.35 7.64
C SER A 87 -6.09 15.24 7.24
N ILE A 88 -6.52 14.02 6.98
CA ILE A 88 -7.94 13.66 6.86
C ILE A 88 -8.40 12.87 8.10
N ARG A 89 -9.71 12.81 8.30
CA ARG A 89 -10.28 12.02 9.39
C ARG A 89 -10.23 10.52 9.07
N PRO A 90 -10.14 9.63 10.06
CA PRO A 90 -10.21 8.18 9.87
C PRO A 90 -11.45 7.72 9.07
N GLU A 91 -12.60 8.36 9.33
CA GLU A 91 -13.86 8.07 8.61
C GLU A 91 -13.74 8.43 7.12
N THR A 92 -13.10 9.57 6.81
CA THR A 92 -12.86 10.00 5.42
C THR A 92 -11.95 9.01 4.70
N LEU A 93 -10.87 8.55 5.35
CA LEU A 93 -9.98 7.53 4.77
C LEU A 93 -10.73 6.22 4.49
N ARG A 94 -11.59 5.78 5.42
CA ARG A 94 -12.41 4.57 5.23
C ARG A 94 -13.38 4.72 4.06
N MET A 95 -14.02 5.87 3.89
CA MET A 95 -14.89 6.15 2.73
C MET A 95 -14.11 6.09 1.42
N ILE A 96 -12.91 6.68 1.37
CA ILE A 96 -12.03 6.60 0.18
C ILE A 96 -11.72 5.13 -0.15
N VAL A 97 -11.41 4.31 0.85
CA VAL A 97 -11.13 2.88 0.63
C VAL A 97 -12.36 2.17 0.09
N HIS A 98 -13.55 2.44 0.65
CA HIS A 98 -14.79 1.83 0.21
C HIS A 98 -15.07 2.12 -1.28
N ASP A 99 -15.00 3.39 -1.68
CA ASP A 99 -15.23 3.82 -3.07
C ASP A 99 -14.20 3.21 -4.05
N LEU A 100 -12.92 3.14 -3.63
CA LEU A 100 -11.88 2.51 -4.42
C LEU A 100 -12.09 1.00 -4.58
N VAL A 101 -12.46 0.32 -3.51
CA VAL A 101 -12.72 -1.14 -3.54
C VAL A 101 -13.90 -1.44 -4.43
N GLU A 102 -15.01 -0.69 -4.31
CA GLU A 102 -16.19 -0.85 -5.16
C GLU A 102 -15.82 -0.69 -6.64
N SER A 103 -15.12 0.37 -6.99
CA SER A 103 -14.66 0.62 -8.36
C SER A 103 -13.78 -0.51 -8.90
N LEU A 104 -12.80 -0.95 -8.11
CA LEU A 104 -11.86 -2.00 -8.50
C LEU A 104 -12.57 -3.34 -8.70
N VAL A 105 -13.46 -3.72 -7.78
CA VAL A 105 -14.27 -4.95 -7.88
C VAL A 105 -15.16 -4.90 -9.11
N GLY A 106 -15.82 -3.77 -9.38
CA GLY A 106 -16.65 -3.55 -10.57
C GLY A 106 -15.88 -3.74 -11.88
N HIS A 107 -14.58 -3.46 -11.89
CA HIS A 107 -13.72 -3.66 -13.07
C HIS A 107 -13.13 -5.08 -13.17
N GLY A 108 -13.37 -5.97 -12.20
CA GLY A 108 -12.92 -7.36 -12.24
C GLY A 108 -11.66 -7.66 -11.44
N PHE A 109 -11.16 -6.72 -10.63
CA PHE A 109 -10.09 -7.04 -9.68
C PHE A 109 -10.62 -7.99 -8.60
N ARG A 110 -9.83 -9.02 -8.27
CA ARG A 110 -10.20 -10.07 -7.30
C ARG A 110 -9.41 -10.01 -6.01
N ARG A 111 -8.26 -9.35 -6.04
CA ARG A 111 -7.38 -9.21 -4.89
C ARG A 111 -6.90 -7.76 -4.77
N ILE A 112 -7.31 -7.09 -3.71
CA ILE A 112 -6.96 -5.71 -3.43
C ILE A 112 -6.09 -5.68 -2.17
N VAL A 113 -4.87 -5.16 -2.29
CA VAL A 113 -3.89 -5.06 -1.20
C VAL A 113 -3.80 -3.62 -0.77
N LEU A 114 -4.29 -3.29 0.42
CA LEU A 114 -4.12 -1.98 1.04
C LEU A 114 -2.77 -1.94 1.76
N LEU A 115 -1.86 -1.07 1.30
CA LEU A 115 -0.51 -0.95 1.82
C LEU A 115 -0.36 0.36 2.58
N PRO A 116 -0.39 0.37 3.94
CA PRO A 116 -0.06 1.56 4.70
C PRO A 116 1.46 1.79 4.69
N THR A 117 1.87 3.03 4.40
CA THR A 117 3.25 3.50 4.60
C THR A 117 3.31 4.63 5.61
N HIS A 118 2.21 4.89 6.31
CA HIS A 118 2.05 5.84 7.40
C HIS A 118 1.30 5.18 8.56
N GLY A 119 1.85 5.26 9.77
CA GLY A 119 1.30 4.60 10.97
C GLY A 119 -0.13 5.03 11.32
N GLY A 120 -0.48 6.31 11.12
CA GLY A 120 -1.83 6.82 11.37
C GLY A 120 -2.92 6.22 10.48
N ASN A 121 -2.54 5.59 9.36
CA ASN A 121 -3.47 4.93 8.44
C ASN A 121 -3.78 3.47 8.83
N GLU A 122 -3.00 2.85 9.72
CA GLU A 122 -3.10 1.41 10.00
C GLU A 122 -4.49 0.97 10.45
N GLU A 123 -4.99 1.57 11.53
CA GLU A 123 -6.28 1.17 12.10
C GLU A 123 -7.46 1.48 11.16
N PRO A 124 -7.54 2.68 10.53
CA PRO A 124 -8.58 2.94 9.53
C PRO A 124 -8.58 1.95 8.37
N LEU A 125 -7.41 1.58 7.85
CA LEU A 125 -7.30 0.62 6.74
C LEU A 125 -7.67 -0.80 7.14
N LYS A 126 -7.32 -1.24 8.36
CA LYS A 126 -7.76 -2.54 8.90
C LYS A 126 -9.28 -2.64 8.99
N ARG A 127 -9.92 -1.59 9.49
CA ARG A 127 -11.38 -1.52 9.58
C ARG A 127 -12.01 -1.55 8.20
N ALA A 128 -11.53 -0.71 7.28
CA ALA A 128 -12.02 -0.65 5.92
C ALA A 128 -11.88 -2.01 5.19
N ALA A 129 -10.74 -2.70 5.34
CA ALA A 129 -10.54 -4.04 4.77
C ALA A 129 -11.52 -5.07 5.32
N THR A 130 -11.87 -4.97 6.61
CA THR A 130 -12.83 -5.87 7.25
C THR A 130 -14.26 -5.60 6.78
N GLU A 131 -14.63 -4.33 6.64
CA GLU A 131 -15.94 -3.89 6.14
C GLU A 131 -16.12 -4.29 4.68
N SER A 132 -15.15 -3.99 3.83
CA SER A 132 -15.19 -4.33 2.39
C SER A 132 -15.32 -5.84 2.11
N LYS A 133 -14.82 -6.71 3.00
CA LYS A 133 -15.03 -8.16 2.89
C LYS A 133 -16.47 -8.60 3.09
N ARG A 134 -17.24 -7.86 3.89
CA ARG A 134 -18.66 -8.13 4.13
C ARG A 134 -19.49 -7.70 2.94
N ASP A 135 -19.12 -6.57 2.33
CA ASP A 135 -19.92 -5.93 1.27
C ASP A 135 -19.59 -6.49 -0.13
N CYS A 136 -18.38 -7.00 -0.34
CA CYS A 136 -17.89 -7.50 -1.62
C CYS A 136 -17.38 -8.94 -1.51
N ALA A 137 -18.31 -9.92 -1.48
CA ALA A 137 -17.97 -11.35 -1.41
C ALA A 137 -17.18 -11.89 -2.62
N SER A 138 -17.14 -11.14 -3.74
CA SER A 138 -16.47 -11.54 -4.99
C SER A 138 -14.98 -11.22 -5.05
N ALA A 139 -14.45 -10.44 -4.10
CA ALA A 139 -13.04 -10.07 -4.05
C ALA A 139 -12.46 -10.13 -2.62
N SER A 140 -11.19 -10.44 -2.49
CA SER A 140 -10.48 -10.39 -1.21
C SER A 140 -9.79 -9.04 -1.04
N THR A 141 -10.14 -8.31 0.01
CA THR A 141 -9.40 -7.11 0.45
C THR A 141 -8.45 -7.50 1.57
N THR A 142 -7.17 -7.25 1.39
CA THR A 142 -6.12 -7.63 2.35
C THR A 142 -5.41 -6.38 2.81
N TYR A 143 -5.26 -6.22 4.12
CA TYR A 143 -4.38 -5.26 4.74
C TYR A 143 -2.98 -5.87 4.87
N LEU A 144 -1.97 -5.20 4.33
CA LEU A 144 -0.58 -5.62 4.45
C LEU A 144 0.07 -4.81 5.57
N GLN A 145 0.37 -5.46 6.70
CA GLN A 145 1.15 -4.87 7.77
C GLN A 145 2.63 -5.21 7.53
N GLU A 146 3.44 -4.22 7.14
CA GLU A 146 4.88 -4.36 7.23
C GLU A 146 5.30 -4.09 8.69
N ARG A 147 5.70 -5.14 9.41
CA ARG A 147 6.61 -4.95 10.54
C ARG A 147 8.01 -4.83 9.93
N PRO A 148 8.71 -3.72 10.13
CA PRO A 148 10.13 -3.70 9.81
C PRO A 148 10.79 -4.88 10.55
N PRO A 149 11.66 -5.66 9.89
CA PRO A 149 12.41 -6.69 10.58
C PRO A 149 13.13 -6.01 11.75
N THR A 150 13.11 -6.64 12.92
CA THR A 150 13.79 -6.16 14.14
C THR A 150 15.29 -5.91 13.94
N THR A 151 15.84 -6.37 12.82
CA THR A 151 17.24 -6.20 12.38
C THR A 151 17.60 -4.81 11.87
N TRP A 152 16.62 -3.89 11.64
CA TRP A 152 16.91 -2.50 11.24
C TRP A 152 17.30 -1.59 12.40
N LEU A 153 17.14 -2.04 13.65
CA LEU A 153 17.73 -1.40 14.83
C LEU A 153 19.18 -1.89 15.00
N MET A 154 20.05 -1.56 14.05
CA MET A 154 21.48 -1.83 14.18
C MET A 154 22.08 -0.90 15.22
N PRO A 155 22.75 -1.43 16.27
CA PRO A 155 23.78 -0.68 16.99
C PRO A 155 24.89 -0.36 15.99
N GLN A 156 25.35 0.89 15.97
CA GLN A 156 26.44 1.32 15.11
C GLN A 156 27.63 0.35 15.21
N GLY A 157 28.04 -0.26 14.10
CA GLY A 157 29.37 -0.80 13.94
C GLY A 157 29.58 -2.32 13.88
N ARG A 158 28.75 -3.13 13.19
CA ARG A 158 29.17 -4.45 12.69
C ARG A 158 28.50 -4.81 11.38
N HIS A 159 29.29 -5.23 10.40
CA HIS A 159 28.82 -5.77 9.13
C HIS A 159 28.08 -7.10 9.36
N ALA A 160 26.86 -7.22 8.84
CA ALA A 160 26.14 -8.49 8.84
C ALA A 160 26.75 -9.46 7.81
N PRO A 161 26.85 -10.76 8.11
CA PRO A 161 27.29 -11.77 7.13
C PRO A 161 26.28 -11.94 5.99
N ALA A 162 26.78 -12.27 4.81
CA ALA A 162 26.09 -12.25 3.52
C ALA A 162 25.00 -13.32 3.30
N ASP A 163 24.69 -14.12 4.30
CA ASP A 163 23.91 -15.38 4.19
C ASP A 163 22.42 -15.24 4.63
N GLU A 164 21.99 -14.13 5.21
CA GLU A 164 20.61 -13.97 5.67
C GLU A 164 19.65 -13.28 4.69
N ARG A 165 19.96 -13.26 3.39
CA ARG A 165 19.10 -12.59 2.39
C ARG A 165 17.90 -13.41 1.91
N SER A 166 17.63 -14.58 2.46
CA SER A 166 16.62 -15.51 1.93
C SER A 166 15.35 -15.69 2.76
N SER A 167 15.13 -14.95 3.85
CA SER A 167 13.90 -15.09 4.64
C SER A 167 13.16 -13.77 4.85
N LEU A 168 12.70 -13.15 3.77
CA LEU A 168 11.55 -12.26 3.85
C LEU A 168 10.32 -13.14 4.12
N ASN A 169 10.12 -13.48 5.37
CA ASN A 169 8.94 -14.20 5.84
C ASN A 169 7.75 -13.22 5.85
N THR A 170 7.21 -12.98 4.66
CA THR A 170 5.95 -12.26 4.49
C THR A 170 4.86 -13.18 5.03
N LYS A 171 4.52 -13.06 6.31
CA LYS A 171 3.30 -13.68 6.85
C LYS A 171 2.11 -13.03 6.18
N PHE A 172 1.71 -13.56 5.03
CA PHE A 172 0.39 -13.38 4.49
C PHE A 172 -0.58 -14.01 5.49
N LEU A 173 -1.34 -13.20 6.18
CA LEU A 173 -2.54 -13.69 6.86
C LEU A 173 -3.53 -14.11 5.77
N ARG A 174 -3.39 -15.34 5.27
CA ARG A 174 -4.47 -16.06 4.62
C ARG A 174 -5.51 -16.33 5.69
N TYR A 175 -6.56 -15.54 5.70
CA TYR A 175 -7.79 -15.98 6.29
C TYR A 175 -8.51 -16.85 5.24
N GLU A 176 -8.22 -18.13 5.27
CA GLU A 176 -9.11 -19.11 4.66
C GLU A 176 -10.26 -19.32 5.63
N ARG A 177 -11.50 -18.97 5.15
CA ARG A 177 -12.86 -19.22 5.65
C ARG A 177 -13.17 -18.82 7.08
#